data_a0067ba205760e79660f1f0ba90c090b
#
_entry.id   a0067ba205760e79660f1f0ba90c090b
#
_cell.length_a   1.000
_cell.length_b   1.000
_cell.length_c   1.000
_cell.angle_alpha   90.00
_cell.angle_beta   90.00
_cell.angle_gamma   90.00
#
_symmetry.space_group_name_H-M   'P 1'
#
loop_
_entity.id
_entity.type
_entity.pdbx_description
1 polymer ?
#
loop_
_entity_poly.entity_id
_entity_poly.type
_entity_poly.pdbx_seq_one_letter_code
_entity_poly.pdbx_strand_id
1 'polypeptide(L)'
;MENLTADQRFEKLGLNLPPAPAPLGVYKPCLVDGKQLYLSGHGPVNDDKSLIIGRIGADLDQEQGKLAARQVGLTMLATIKANLGSLDKVKRVIKVLGMVNCTSDFEKHPYVINGCSELFAEVWGPEHGVGVRSAVGFGSLPDNIPVEVEAIFELY
;
A
#
# COMPACT_ATOMS: atom_id res chain seq x y z
N MET A 1 -15.37 -13.42 19.64
CA MET A 1 -14.75 -12.75 18.45
C MET A 1 -14.19 -13.83 17.55
N GLU A 2 -14.63 -13.85 16.30
CA GLU A 2 -14.06 -14.78 15.33
C GLU A 2 -12.58 -14.46 15.10
N ASN A 3 -11.74 -15.44 15.32
CA ASN A 3 -10.29 -15.32 15.11
C ASN A 3 -10.02 -15.56 13.62
N LEU A 4 -10.32 -14.55 12.78
CA LEU A 4 -10.15 -14.62 11.33
C LEU A 4 -8.68 -14.47 10.97
N THR A 5 -8.24 -15.25 9.97
CA THR A 5 -6.93 -15.06 9.34
C THR A 5 -6.93 -13.80 8.46
N ALA A 6 -5.76 -13.36 8.04
CA ALA A 6 -5.63 -12.21 7.15
C ALA A 6 -6.36 -12.41 5.80
N ASP A 7 -6.20 -13.59 5.21
CA ASP A 7 -6.91 -13.94 3.97
C ASP A 7 -8.43 -13.91 4.18
N GLN A 8 -8.93 -14.45 5.28
CA GLN A 8 -10.37 -14.42 5.59
C GLN A 8 -10.89 -13.00 5.86
N ARG A 9 -10.10 -12.17 6.54
CA ARG A 9 -10.45 -10.75 6.75
C ARG A 9 -10.52 -10.02 5.42
N PHE A 10 -9.55 -10.23 4.54
CA PHE A 10 -9.56 -9.62 3.22
C PHE A 10 -10.79 -10.07 2.39
N GLU A 11 -11.11 -11.36 2.41
CA GLU A 11 -12.29 -11.90 1.72
C GLU A 11 -13.59 -11.22 2.19
N LYS A 12 -13.73 -10.99 3.50
CA LYS A 12 -14.89 -10.30 4.07
C LYS A 12 -15.03 -8.84 3.64
N LEU A 13 -13.94 -8.18 3.24
CA LEU A 13 -14.00 -6.81 2.73
C LEU A 13 -14.67 -6.73 1.35
N GLY A 14 -14.78 -7.85 0.62
CA GLY A 14 -15.38 -7.89 -0.70
C GLY A 14 -14.61 -7.10 -1.76
N LEU A 15 -13.32 -6.87 -1.53
CA LEU A 15 -12.44 -6.12 -2.43
C LEU A 15 -11.74 -7.08 -3.39
N ASN A 16 -11.42 -6.56 -4.59
CA ASN A 16 -10.61 -7.28 -5.56
C ASN A 16 -9.15 -6.84 -5.46
N LEU A 17 -8.23 -7.80 -5.60
CA LEU A 17 -6.82 -7.48 -5.80
C LEU A 17 -6.59 -7.14 -7.27
N PRO A 18 -5.89 -6.03 -7.57
CA PRO A 18 -5.44 -5.77 -8.92
C PRO A 18 -4.37 -6.79 -9.32
N PRO A 19 -4.03 -6.89 -10.62
CA PRO A 19 -2.88 -7.69 -11.04
C PRO A 19 -1.61 -7.21 -10.35
N ALA A 20 -0.81 -8.13 -9.81
CA ALA A 20 0.48 -7.78 -9.22
C ALA A 20 1.40 -7.17 -10.31
N PRO A 21 1.94 -5.96 -10.11
CA PRO A 21 2.74 -5.31 -11.13
C PRO A 21 4.07 -6.02 -11.33
N ALA A 22 4.50 -6.13 -12.59
CA ALA A 22 5.86 -6.54 -12.91
C ALA A 22 6.83 -5.37 -12.65
N PRO A 23 8.08 -5.65 -12.23
CA PRO A 23 9.09 -4.61 -12.10
C PRO A 23 9.34 -3.89 -13.41
N LEU A 24 9.39 -2.55 -13.37
CA LEU A 24 9.66 -1.71 -14.54
C LEU A 24 11.15 -1.35 -14.67
N GLY A 25 12.03 -1.96 -13.87
CA GLY A 25 13.44 -1.67 -13.85
C GLY A 25 14.25 -2.78 -13.17
N VAL A 26 15.45 -2.44 -12.76
CA VAL A 26 16.40 -3.38 -12.13
C VAL A 26 16.13 -3.42 -10.63
N TYR A 27 15.03 -4.06 -10.23
CA TYR A 27 14.67 -4.28 -8.83
C TYR A 27 13.69 -5.44 -8.71
N LYS A 28 13.51 -5.93 -7.49
CA LYS A 28 12.50 -6.93 -7.14
C LYS A 28 11.29 -6.22 -6.53
N PRO A 29 10.06 -6.67 -6.78
CA PRO A 29 8.88 -6.10 -6.14
C PRO A 29 8.85 -6.35 -4.64
N CYS A 30 9.43 -7.46 -4.20
CA CYS A 30 9.60 -7.78 -2.78
C CYS A 30 10.83 -8.67 -2.56
N LEU A 31 11.32 -8.67 -1.33
CA LEU A 31 12.48 -9.46 -0.92
C LEU A 31 12.23 -9.98 0.50
N VAL A 32 12.43 -11.29 0.66
CA VAL A 32 12.43 -11.93 2.00
C VAL A 32 13.86 -12.04 2.48
N ASP A 33 14.13 -11.52 3.66
CA ASP A 33 15.40 -11.68 4.37
C ASP A 33 15.12 -12.13 5.81
N GLY A 34 15.39 -13.41 6.10
CA GLY A 34 15.00 -14.02 7.35
C GLY A 34 13.49 -13.98 7.54
N LYS A 35 13.04 -13.32 8.61
CA LYS A 35 11.62 -13.11 8.90
C LYS A 35 11.12 -11.72 8.46
N GLN A 36 11.88 -11.00 7.68
CA GLN A 36 11.48 -9.70 7.17
C GLN A 36 11.10 -9.78 5.69
N LEU A 37 10.01 -9.17 5.35
CA LEU A 37 9.56 -8.95 3.97
C LEU A 37 9.68 -7.47 3.66
N TYR A 38 10.48 -7.16 2.66
CA TYR A 38 10.64 -5.81 2.13
C TYR A 38 9.82 -5.69 0.85
N LEU A 39 8.93 -4.69 0.78
CA LEU A 39 8.25 -4.33 -0.46
C LEU A 39 8.87 -3.07 -1.03
N SER A 40 9.18 -3.12 -2.33
CA SER A 40 9.54 -1.93 -3.10
C SER A 40 8.37 -0.94 -3.14
N GLY A 41 8.63 0.28 -3.59
CA GLY A 41 7.59 1.26 -3.83
C GLY A 41 6.52 0.72 -4.79
N HIS A 42 5.26 0.87 -4.40
CA HIS A 42 4.08 0.46 -5.17
C HIS A 42 3.21 1.66 -5.47
N GLY A 43 2.62 1.68 -6.65
CA GLY A 43 1.64 2.67 -7.07
C GLY A 43 0.21 2.12 -7.06
N PRO A 44 -0.78 2.97 -7.36
CA PRO A 44 -2.18 2.60 -7.37
C PRO A 44 -2.57 1.96 -8.71
N VAL A 45 -2.40 0.66 -8.83
CA VAL A 45 -2.74 -0.13 -10.02
C VAL A 45 -4.22 -0.51 -9.97
N ASN A 46 -4.96 -0.21 -11.03
CA ASN A 46 -6.35 -0.62 -11.20
C ASN A 46 -6.45 -2.07 -11.74
N ASP A 47 -7.67 -2.63 -11.71
CA ASP A 47 -7.92 -4.00 -12.18
C ASP A 47 -7.59 -4.20 -13.66
N ASP A 48 -7.69 -3.15 -14.48
CA ASP A 48 -7.34 -3.16 -15.91
C ASP A 48 -5.85 -2.86 -16.18
N LYS A 49 -5.02 -2.83 -15.14
CA LYS A 49 -3.58 -2.50 -15.15
C LYS A 49 -3.26 -1.03 -15.38
N SER A 50 -4.25 -0.16 -15.56
CA SER A 50 -4.02 1.29 -15.60
C SER A 50 -3.60 1.81 -14.22
N LEU A 51 -2.98 2.99 -14.19
CA LEU A 51 -2.62 3.68 -12.96
C LEU A 51 -3.60 4.81 -12.68
N ILE A 52 -3.90 5.03 -11.40
CA ILE A 52 -4.46 6.32 -10.98
C ILE A 52 -3.32 7.34 -11.11
N ILE A 53 -3.58 8.45 -11.76
CA ILE A 53 -2.58 9.52 -11.97
C ILE A 53 -3.14 10.87 -11.52
N GLY A 54 -2.24 11.78 -11.20
CA GLY A 54 -2.58 13.15 -10.84
C GLY A 54 -1.85 13.61 -9.60
N ARG A 55 -1.70 14.92 -9.47
CA ARG A 55 -1.06 15.58 -8.34
C ARG A 55 -2.11 16.05 -7.35
N ILE A 56 -1.92 15.71 -6.08
CA ILE A 56 -2.85 16.11 -5.02
C ILE A 56 -2.66 17.60 -4.71
N GLY A 57 -3.77 18.33 -4.67
CA GLY A 57 -3.79 19.78 -4.55
C GLY A 57 -3.92 20.51 -5.89
N ALA A 58 -3.67 19.85 -7.01
CA ALA A 58 -3.85 20.38 -8.36
C ALA A 58 -4.92 19.60 -9.14
N ASP A 59 -4.64 18.33 -9.46
CA ASP A 59 -5.53 17.47 -10.26
C ASP A 59 -6.52 16.69 -9.41
N LEU A 60 -6.12 16.34 -8.19
CA LEU A 60 -6.88 15.50 -7.25
C LEU A 60 -7.01 16.22 -5.91
N ASP A 61 -8.11 15.98 -5.21
CA ASP A 61 -8.29 16.42 -3.83
C ASP A 61 -7.76 15.37 -2.83
N GLN A 62 -7.79 15.70 -1.55
CA GLN A 62 -7.30 14.79 -0.50
C GLN A 62 -8.12 13.49 -0.38
N GLU A 63 -9.42 13.52 -0.67
CA GLU A 63 -10.27 12.33 -0.64
C GLU A 63 -9.91 11.37 -1.78
N GLN A 64 -9.70 11.90 -2.97
CA GLN A 64 -9.22 11.13 -4.11
C GLN A 64 -7.81 10.58 -3.84
N GLY A 65 -6.97 11.36 -3.18
CA GLY A 65 -5.65 10.92 -2.73
C GLY A 65 -5.72 9.76 -1.74
N LYS A 66 -6.63 9.82 -0.77
CA LYS A 66 -6.84 8.75 0.21
C LYS A 66 -7.33 7.46 -0.47
N LEU A 67 -8.24 7.56 -1.43
CA LEU A 67 -8.69 6.41 -2.23
C LEU A 67 -7.54 5.83 -3.07
N ALA A 68 -6.68 6.67 -3.63
CA ALA A 68 -5.49 6.22 -4.34
C ALA A 68 -4.51 5.49 -3.42
N ALA A 69 -4.30 5.97 -2.20
CA ALA A 69 -3.48 5.29 -1.19
C ALA A 69 -4.04 3.91 -0.81
N ARG A 70 -5.36 3.78 -0.71
CA ARG A 70 -6.02 2.48 -0.50
C ARG A 70 -5.76 1.54 -1.68
N GLN A 71 -5.82 2.05 -2.92
CA GLN A 71 -5.51 1.27 -4.11
C GLN A 71 -4.04 0.83 -4.13
N VAL A 72 -3.11 1.68 -3.67
CA VAL A 72 -1.71 1.29 -3.47
C VAL A 72 -1.61 0.11 -2.49
N GLY A 73 -2.34 0.17 -1.39
CA GLY A 73 -2.41 -0.92 -0.43
C GLY A 73 -2.88 -2.22 -1.07
N LEU A 74 -3.92 -2.18 -1.92
CA LEU A 74 -4.39 -3.36 -2.68
C LEU A 74 -3.31 -3.89 -3.62
N THR A 75 -2.56 -3.01 -4.29
CA THR A 75 -1.44 -3.41 -5.14
C THR A 75 -0.35 -4.13 -4.34
N MET A 76 -0.04 -3.64 -3.14
CA MET A 76 0.92 -4.27 -2.23
C MET A 76 0.43 -5.64 -1.77
N LEU A 77 -0.84 -5.78 -1.41
CA LEU A 77 -1.43 -7.09 -1.07
C LEU A 77 -1.35 -8.06 -2.24
N ALA A 78 -1.59 -7.59 -3.47
CA ALA A 78 -1.45 -8.40 -4.67
C ALA A 78 -0.03 -8.95 -4.83
N THR A 79 0.99 -8.11 -4.63
CA THR A 79 2.40 -8.51 -4.67
C THR A 79 2.72 -9.55 -3.59
N ILE A 80 2.25 -9.34 -2.35
CA ILE A 80 2.45 -10.29 -1.25
C ILE A 80 1.83 -11.64 -1.61
N LYS A 81 0.59 -11.64 -2.05
CA LYS A 81 -0.12 -12.88 -2.38
C LYS A 81 0.50 -13.62 -3.57
N ALA A 82 0.93 -12.90 -4.60
CA ALA A 82 1.61 -13.49 -5.77
C ALA A 82 2.96 -14.13 -5.41
N ASN A 83 3.71 -13.55 -4.49
CA ASN A 83 5.05 -14.02 -4.13
C ASN A 83 5.07 -14.99 -2.95
N LEU A 84 4.19 -14.84 -1.96
CA LEU A 84 4.15 -15.67 -0.76
C LEU A 84 2.99 -16.69 -0.76
N GLY A 85 2.00 -16.51 -1.60
CA GLY A 85 0.84 -17.39 -1.74
C GLY A 85 -0.32 -17.06 -0.79
N SER A 86 -0.08 -16.38 0.32
CA SER A 86 -1.11 -16.06 1.32
C SER A 86 -0.73 -14.83 2.12
N LEU A 87 -1.71 -14.01 2.48
CA LEU A 87 -1.55 -12.89 3.40
C LEU A 87 -1.32 -13.35 4.84
N ASP A 88 -1.69 -14.59 5.14
CA ASP A 88 -1.54 -15.20 6.48
C ASP A 88 -0.06 -15.40 6.86
N LYS A 89 0.86 -15.38 5.90
CA LYS A 89 2.30 -15.48 6.16
C LYS A 89 2.88 -14.22 6.80
N VAL A 90 2.20 -13.10 6.67
CA VAL A 90 2.58 -11.84 7.30
C VAL A 90 2.08 -11.83 8.73
N LYS A 91 2.99 -11.67 9.68
CA LYS A 91 2.69 -11.57 11.10
C LYS A 91 2.27 -10.15 11.49
N ARG A 92 3.01 -9.14 11.01
CA ARG A 92 2.69 -7.74 11.29
C ARG A 92 3.31 -6.78 10.29
N VAL A 93 2.72 -5.60 10.21
CA VAL A 93 3.35 -4.43 9.58
C VAL A 93 4.40 -3.87 10.51
N ILE A 94 5.63 -3.69 10.03
CA ILE A 94 6.71 -3.06 10.80
C ILE A 94 6.77 -1.57 10.49
N LYS A 95 6.99 -1.22 9.23
CA LYS A 95 7.17 0.17 8.82
C LYS A 95 6.53 0.46 7.47
N VAL A 96 5.95 1.63 7.36
CA VAL A 96 5.40 2.17 6.12
C VAL A 96 6.05 3.51 5.82
N LEU A 97 6.55 3.69 4.60
CA LEU A 97 6.88 5.00 4.06
C LEU A 97 5.85 5.34 2.98
N GLY A 98 5.01 6.32 3.27
CA GLY A 98 4.01 6.85 2.34
C GLY A 98 4.50 8.15 1.71
N MET A 99 4.49 8.20 0.38
CA MET A 99 4.95 9.32 -0.42
C MET A 99 3.77 9.88 -1.21
N VAL A 100 3.54 11.18 -1.07
CA VAL A 100 2.43 11.88 -1.70
C VAL A 100 2.95 12.85 -2.74
N ASN A 101 2.54 12.66 -4.00
CA ASN A 101 2.77 13.62 -5.07
C ASN A 101 1.80 14.77 -4.90
N CYS A 102 2.28 15.91 -4.39
CA CYS A 102 1.41 17.00 -4.00
C CYS A 102 2.01 18.37 -4.31
N THR A 103 1.15 19.38 -4.32
CA THR A 103 1.56 20.78 -4.37
C THR A 103 2.33 21.14 -3.10
N SER A 104 3.16 22.20 -3.18
CA SER A 104 4.03 22.62 -2.06
C SER A 104 3.28 23.13 -0.83
N ASP A 105 2.01 23.50 -1.00
CA ASP A 105 1.14 24.00 0.08
C ASP A 105 0.23 22.91 0.68
N PHE A 106 0.28 21.69 0.16
CA PHE A 106 -0.50 20.57 0.70
C PHE A 106 0.07 20.13 2.07
N GLU A 107 -0.81 19.89 3.03
CA GLU A 107 -0.41 19.60 4.42
C GLU A 107 -1.01 18.30 5.00
N LYS A 108 -1.87 17.60 4.26
CA LYS A 108 -2.64 16.46 4.76
C LYS A 108 -2.08 15.09 4.33
N HIS A 109 -0.75 14.96 4.28
CA HIS A 109 -0.08 13.70 3.92
C HIS A 109 -0.51 12.51 4.80
N PRO A 110 -0.57 12.65 6.15
CA PRO A 110 -1.01 11.54 7.00
C PRO A 110 -2.44 11.07 6.69
N TYR A 111 -3.34 12.02 6.40
CA TYR A 111 -4.72 11.71 6.03
C TYR A 111 -4.77 10.87 4.74
N VAL A 112 -4.00 11.25 3.74
CA VAL A 112 -3.92 10.52 2.45
C VAL A 112 -3.39 9.10 2.67
N ILE A 113 -2.27 8.97 3.37
CA ILE A 113 -1.65 7.65 3.60
C ILE A 113 -2.49 6.75 4.50
N ASN A 114 -3.39 7.30 5.30
CA ASN A 114 -4.36 6.50 6.06
C ASN A 114 -5.16 5.55 5.15
N GLY A 115 -5.40 5.89 3.89
CA GLY A 115 -6.06 4.98 2.95
C GLY A 115 -5.37 3.61 2.86
N CYS A 116 -4.05 3.60 2.82
CA CYS A 116 -3.25 2.37 2.82
C CYS A 116 -3.19 1.75 4.22
N SER A 117 -2.89 2.54 5.25
CA SER A 117 -2.72 2.04 6.63
C SER A 117 -4.01 1.47 7.21
N GLU A 118 -5.16 2.05 6.90
CA GLU A 118 -6.47 1.53 7.30
C GLU A 118 -6.75 0.17 6.66
N LEU A 119 -6.43 0.00 5.38
CA LEU A 119 -6.55 -1.30 4.72
C LEU A 119 -5.69 -2.36 5.41
N PHE A 120 -4.46 -2.03 5.75
CA PHE A 120 -3.58 -2.96 6.48
C PHE A 120 -4.14 -3.32 7.86
N ALA A 121 -4.70 -2.34 8.59
CA ALA A 121 -5.36 -2.58 9.87
C ALA A 121 -6.60 -3.49 9.73
N GLU A 122 -7.36 -3.33 8.65
CA GLU A 122 -8.51 -4.21 8.35
C GLU A 122 -8.07 -5.64 8.04
N VAL A 123 -6.94 -5.83 7.34
CA VAL A 123 -6.42 -7.15 6.94
C VAL A 123 -5.76 -7.88 8.10
N TRP A 124 -4.84 -7.24 8.82
CA TRP A 124 -4.05 -7.89 9.88
C TRP A 124 -4.51 -7.54 11.30
N GLY A 125 -5.55 -6.73 11.42
CA GLY A 125 -6.10 -6.28 12.70
C GLY A 125 -5.39 -5.05 13.26
N PRO A 126 -6.01 -4.40 14.25
CA PRO A 126 -5.50 -3.13 14.77
C PRO A 126 -4.15 -3.25 15.50
N GLU A 127 -3.83 -4.44 16.01
CA GLU A 127 -2.57 -4.68 16.71
C GLU A 127 -1.42 -4.98 15.74
N HIS A 128 -1.65 -5.84 14.74
CA HIS A 128 -0.62 -6.31 13.82
C HIS A 128 -0.60 -5.57 12.49
N GLY A 129 -1.72 -4.98 12.09
CA GLY A 129 -1.84 -4.22 10.84
C GLY A 129 -1.35 -2.77 10.93
N VAL A 130 -1.03 -2.28 12.14
CA VAL A 130 -0.58 -0.90 12.37
C VAL A 130 0.88 -0.92 12.82
N GLY A 131 1.76 -0.44 11.95
CA GLY A 131 3.18 -0.28 12.23
C GLY A 131 3.57 1.18 12.47
N VAL A 132 4.88 1.43 12.54
CA VAL A 132 5.41 2.79 12.50
C VAL A 132 5.42 3.31 11.06
N ARG A 133 5.35 4.63 10.87
CA ARG A 133 5.35 5.18 9.50
C ARG A 133 5.86 6.61 9.42
N SER A 134 6.21 7.00 8.19
CA SER A 134 6.31 8.40 7.76
C SER A 134 5.37 8.62 6.58
N ALA A 135 4.72 9.78 6.54
CA ALA A 135 3.87 10.22 5.44
C ALA A 135 4.35 11.61 5.02
N VAL A 136 4.92 11.70 3.83
CA VAL A 136 5.69 12.87 3.38
C VAL A 136 5.30 13.27 1.96
N GLY A 137 5.60 14.52 1.59
CA GLY A 137 5.31 15.07 0.28
C GLY A 137 6.50 15.02 -0.65
N PHE A 138 6.22 14.75 -1.92
CA PHE A 138 7.19 14.76 -3.01
C PHE A 138 6.71 15.71 -4.10
N GLY A 139 7.67 16.37 -4.75
CA GLY A 139 7.39 17.26 -5.87
C GLY A 139 6.96 16.52 -7.14
N SER A 140 7.29 15.24 -7.26
CA SER A 140 6.88 14.35 -8.33
C SER A 140 7.03 12.90 -7.89
N LEU A 141 6.25 12.02 -8.52
CA LEU A 141 6.39 10.56 -8.40
C LEU A 141 6.40 9.95 -9.80
N PRO A 142 6.95 8.74 -9.97
CA PRO A 142 6.98 8.08 -11.28
C PRO A 142 5.58 7.99 -11.91
N ASP A 143 5.50 8.16 -13.23
CA ASP A 143 4.26 8.09 -14.00
C ASP A 143 3.16 9.05 -13.51
N ASN A 144 3.52 10.08 -12.77
CA ASN A 144 2.59 11.05 -12.17
C ASN A 144 1.54 10.39 -11.26
N ILE A 145 1.87 9.29 -10.60
CA ILE A 145 0.98 8.67 -9.61
C ILE A 145 0.84 9.60 -8.40
N PRO A 146 -0.33 9.65 -7.73
CA PRO A 146 -0.55 10.55 -6.60
C PRO A 146 0.08 10.05 -5.30
N VAL A 147 0.25 8.74 -5.18
CA VAL A 147 0.74 8.08 -3.97
C VAL A 147 1.64 6.92 -4.34
N GLU A 148 2.74 6.80 -3.62
CA GLU A 148 3.61 5.62 -3.65
C GLU A 148 3.88 5.19 -2.21
N VAL A 149 3.90 3.89 -1.96
CA VAL A 149 4.17 3.35 -0.62
C VAL A 149 5.16 2.20 -0.72
N GLU A 150 6.16 2.22 0.16
CA GLU A 150 7.00 1.06 0.44
C GLU A 150 6.81 0.63 1.90
N ALA A 151 7.07 -0.63 2.21
CA ALA A 151 6.83 -1.15 3.55
C ALA A 151 7.74 -2.32 3.89
N ILE A 152 7.88 -2.53 5.20
CA ILE A 152 8.57 -3.68 5.80
C ILE A 152 7.57 -4.40 6.68
N PHE A 153 7.52 -5.72 6.52
CA PHE A 153 6.66 -6.62 7.29
C PHE A 153 7.49 -7.67 8.02
N GLU A 154 6.99 -8.16 9.14
CA GLU A 154 7.49 -9.35 9.80
C GLU A 154 6.71 -10.58 9.33
N LEU A 155 7.40 -11.67 9.04
CA LEU A 155 6.80 -12.96 8.70
C LEU A 155 6.80 -13.88 9.94
N TYR A 156 5.94 -14.91 9.95
CA TYR A 156 5.93 -15.96 10.96
C TYR A 156 7.18 -16.84 10.93
#